data_6639176f0467f6b4c5a299cf88912a75
#
_entry.id   6639176f0467f6b4c5a299cf88912a75
#
_cell.length_a   1.000
_cell.length_b   1.000
_cell.length_c   1.000
_cell.angle_alpha   90.00
_cell.angle_beta   90.00
_cell.angle_gamma   90.00
#
_symmetry.space_group_name_H-M   'P 1'
#
loop_
_entity.id
_entity.type
_entity.pdbx_description
1 polymer ?
#
loop_
_entity_poly.entity_id
_entity_poly.type
_entity_poly.pdbx_seq_one_letter_code
_entity_poly.pdbx_strand_id
1 'polypeptide(L)'
;SHATDATNASRTMLFDIHRQCWDDELCGLFNIPMNVLPNVLDSADDFGLSSQDLFGSSIPITGMAGDQQAATVGQACFTPGMIKSTYGTGCFVMLNTGTEAVTSENRMLTTVAYRLDGQTTYALEGSIFIAGAAMQWLRDGLKLIDTAPDSEALAHGLESTNGVIMVPAFTGLGAPYWDADARGGILGLTRDSSIAHIVRAGLEAVCYQTRDLLLAMQADAGNVQGLSLDVLRVDGGMSENNWLMQFLSD
;
A
#
# COMPACT_ATOMS: atom_id res chain seq x y z
N SER A 1 22.45 14.66 -11.66
CA SER A 1 21.35 15.61 -11.92
C SER A 1 20.60 15.93 -10.63
N HIS A 2 19.91 17.07 -10.57
CA HIS A 2 18.96 17.41 -9.50
C HIS A 2 17.57 17.17 -10.06
N ALA A 3 17.13 15.90 -10.02
CA ALA A 3 15.91 15.45 -10.64
C ALA A 3 15.22 14.40 -9.76
N THR A 4 13.91 14.32 -9.91
CA THR A 4 13.04 13.28 -9.36
C THR A 4 12.04 12.86 -10.44
N ASP A 5 11.27 11.80 -10.23
CA ASP A 5 10.19 11.44 -11.14
C ASP A 5 8.81 11.90 -10.61
N ALA A 6 7.80 11.84 -11.48
CA ALA A 6 6.45 12.28 -11.16
C ALA A 6 5.83 11.47 -10.01
N THR A 7 6.18 10.18 -9.84
CA THR A 7 5.63 9.35 -8.76
C THR A 7 6.13 9.81 -7.40
N ASN A 8 7.43 10.08 -7.25
CA ASN A 8 7.99 10.62 -6.01
C ASN A 8 7.50 12.04 -5.75
N ALA A 9 7.46 12.90 -6.79
CA ALA A 9 6.96 14.26 -6.67
C ALA A 9 5.52 14.29 -6.11
N SER A 10 4.65 13.40 -6.57
CA SER A 10 3.25 13.30 -6.13
C SER A 10 3.08 12.96 -4.64
N ARG A 11 4.15 12.50 -3.96
CA ARG A 11 4.12 12.13 -2.52
C ARG A 11 4.58 13.26 -1.59
N THR A 12 4.98 14.40 -2.14
CA THR A 12 5.58 15.49 -1.37
C THR A 12 4.58 16.46 -0.74
N MET A 13 3.31 16.44 -1.14
CA MET A 13 2.28 17.47 -0.87
C MET A 13 2.61 18.86 -1.45
N LEU A 14 3.57 18.94 -2.39
CA LEU A 14 3.97 20.19 -3.04
C LEU A 14 3.75 20.15 -4.56
N PHE A 15 3.38 19.00 -5.09
CA PHE A 15 3.24 18.75 -6.52
C PHE A 15 1.77 18.67 -6.91
N ASP A 16 1.36 19.48 -7.88
CA ASP A 16 0.03 19.41 -8.47
C ASP A 16 -0.02 18.25 -9.48
N ILE A 17 -0.71 17.18 -9.11
CA ILE A 17 -0.83 15.98 -9.95
C ILE A 17 -1.65 16.18 -11.21
N HIS A 18 -2.48 17.23 -11.30
CA HIS A 18 -3.25 17.57 -12.48
C HIS A 18 -2.46 18.40 -13.49
N ARG A 19 -1.73 19.42 -12.98
CA ARG A 19 -0.86 20.28 -13.80
C ARG A 19 0.52 19.68 -14.05
N GLN A 20 0.89 18.62 -13.33
CA GLN A 20 2.18 17.95 -13.39
C GLN A 20 3.38 18.88 -13.16
N CYS A 21 3.25 19.77 -12.18
CA CYS A 21 4.27 20.73 -11.77
C CYS A 21 4.23 21.00 -10.27
N TRP A 22 5.32 21.53 -9.74
CA TRP A 22 5.34 22.04 -8.37
C TRP A 22 4.31 23.17 -8.22
N ASP A 23 3.63 23.21 -7.08
CA ASP A 23 2.60 24.17 -6.77
C ASP A 23 3.17 25.35 -5.97
N ASP A 24 3.11 26.56 -6.55
CA ASP A 24 3.66 27.77 -5.92
C ASP A 24 2.93 28.15 -4.62
N GLU A 25 1.62 27.90 -4.55
CA GLU A 25 0.80 28.23 -3.36
C GLU A 25 1.14 27.29 -2.21
N LEU A 26 1.22 25.98 -2.47
CA LEU A 26 1.62 24.98 -1.48
C LEU A 26 3.05 25.22 -1.01
N CYS A 27 3.98 25.48 -1.92
CA CYS A 27 5.36 25.82 -1.58
C CYS A 27 5.44 27.07 -0.72
N GLY A 28 4.65 28.09 -1.03
CA GLY A 28 4.54 29.33 -0.23
C GLY A 28 3.98 29.05 1.17
N LEU A 29 2.95 28.21 1.28
CA LEU A 29 2.33 27.83 2.56
C LEU A 29 3.32 27.12 3.50
N PHE A 30 4.14 26.24 2.95
CA PHE A 30 5.17 25.52 3.70
C PHE A 30 6.51 26.25 3.81
N ASN A 31 6.65 27.46 3.26
CA ASN A 31 7.89 28.24 3.19
C ASN A 31 9.04 27.49 2.51
N ILE A 32 8.74 26.77 1.44
CA ILE A 32 9.73 26.03 0.66
C ILE A 32 10.07 26.83 -0.60
N PRO A 33 11.34 27.26 -0.78
CA PRO A 33 11.73 27.98 -1.98
C PRO A 33 11.66 27.08 -3.22
N MET A 34 11.05 27.56 -4.29
CA MET A 34 10.91 26.82 -5.56
C MET A 34 12.25 26.38 -6.17
N ASN A 35 13.31 27.14 -5.95
CA ASN A 35 14.64 26.88 -6.51
C ASN A 35 15.39 25.71 -5.84
N VAL A 36 14.88 25.16 -4.73
CA VAL A 36 15.43 23.96 -4.09
C VAL A 36 14.75 22.69 -4.57
N LEU A 37 13.64 22.81 -5.31
CA LEU A 37 12.91 21.65 -5.81
C LEU A 37 13.57 21.07 -7.06
N PRO A 38 13.60 19.73 -7.20
CA PRO A 38 14.22 19.08 -8.36
C PRO A 38 13.37 19.22 -9.63
N ASN A 39 13.98 19.02 -10.78
CA ASN A 39 13.24 18.83 -12.02
C ASN A 39 12.43 17.54 -11.94
N VAL A 40 11.16 17.57 -12.36
CA VAL A 40 10.29 16.39 -12.37
C VAL A 40 10.29 15.78 -13.76
N LEU A 41 10.90 14.60 -13.86
CA LEU A 41 11.04 13.83 -15.09
C LEU A 41 9.97 12.71 -15.15
N ASP A 42 9.92 12.00 -16.28
CA ASP A 42 9.13 10.79 -16.40
C ASP A 42 9.75 9.66 -15.56
N SER A 43 8.97 8.62 -15.27
CA SER A 43 9.47 7.48 -14.47
C SER A 43 10.55 6.67 -15.21
N ALA A 44 10.56 6.74 -16.56
CA ALA A 44 11.63 6.26 -17.42
C ALA A 44 12.23 7.45 -18.18
N ASP A 45 13.39 7.92 -17.74
CA ASP A 45 14.06 9.12 -18.27
C ASP A 45 15.57 9.09 -17.97
N ASP A 46 16.32 10.09 -18.40
CA ASP A 46 17.74 10.25 -18.10
C ASP A 46 17.96 10.96 -16.74
N PHE A 47 18.17 10.18 -15.70
CA PHE A 47 18.54 10.69 -14.37
C PHE A 47 20.05 10.90 -14.20
N GLY A 48 20.85 10.59 -15.22
CA GLY A 48 22.30 10.74 -15.25
C GLY A 48 23.04 9.40 -15.09
N LEU A 49 24.28 9.48 -14.62
CA LEU A 49 25.17 8.33 -14.49
C LEU A 49 25.56 8.10 -13.03
N SER A 50 25.78 6.83 -12.67
CA SER A 50 26.43 6.50 -11.40
C SER A 50 27.89 6.93 -11.38
N SER A 51 28.46 7.14 -10.17
CA SER A 51 29.90 7.36 -10.04
C SER A 51 30.66 6.10 -10.46
N GLN A 52 31.69 6.26 -11.25
CA GLN A 52 32.60 5.19 -11.67
C GLN A 52 33.30 4.55 -10.46
N ASP A 53 33.57 5.31 -9.41
CA ASP A 53 34.24 4.83 -8.21
C ASP A 53 33.44 3.78 -7.43
N LEU A 54 32.11 3.78 -7.60
CA LEU A 54 31.23 2.84 -6.89
C LEU A 54 31.15 1.47 -7.57
N PHE A 55 31.19 1.45 -8.92
CA PHE A 55 30.92 0.23 -9.70
C PHE A 55 32.01 -0.12 -10.69
N GLY A 56 33.12 0.62 -10.71
CA GLY A 56 34.20 0.44 -11.68
C GLY A 56 33.89 0.98 -13.09
N SER A 57 32.65 1.36 -13.35
CA SER A 57 32.18 1.99 -14.58
C SER A 57 30.98 2.89 -14.29
N SER A 58 30.72 3.86 -15.15
CA SER A 58 29.54 4.70 -15.09
C SER A 58 28.36 3.94 -15.69
N ILE A 59 27.29 3.78 -14.88
CA ILE A 59 26.06 3.07 -15.26
C ILE A 59 24.94 4.11 -15.45
N PRO A 60 24.24 4.14 -16.58
CA PRO A 60 23.07 5.00 -16.77
C PRO A 60 21.97 4.70 -15.74
N ILE A 61 21.40 5.76 -15.17
CA ILE A 61 20.22 5.69 -14.30
C ILE A 61 19.04 6.13 -15.16
N THR A 62 18.25 5.15 -15.61
CA THR A 62 17.20 5.38 -16.63
C THR A 62 15.79 5.17 -16.11
N GLY A 63 15.63 4.98 -14.81
CA GLY A 63 14.32 4.83 -14.19
C GLY A 63 14.34 5.25 -12.73
N MET A 64 13.24 5.83 -12.29
CA MET A 64 12.98 6.20 -10.91
C MET A 64 11.48 6.06 -10.63
N ALA A 65 11.12 5.50 -9.49
CA ALA A 65 9.73 5.42 -9.03
C ALA A 65 9.68 5.29 -7.51
N GLY A 66 8.58 5.73 -6.91
CA GLY A 66 8.26 5.37 -5.53
C GLY A 66 8.09 3.86 -5.40
N ASP A 67 8.30 3.31 -4.20
CA ASP A 67 8.27 1.86 -3.96
C ASP A 67 6.92 1.21 -4.31
N GLN A 68 5.82 1.84 -3.95
CA GLN A 68 4.47 1.35 -4.25
C GLN A 68 4.13 1.43 -5.74
N GLN A 69 4.62 2.46 -6.41
CA GLN A 69 4.51 2.63 -7.86
C GLN A 69 5.38 1.62 -8.61
N ALA A 70 6.60 1.38 -8.14
CA ALA A 70 7.48 0.34 -8.67
C ALA A 70 6.85 -1.05 -8.50
N ALA A 71 6.21 -1.34 -7.36
CA ALA A 71 5.47 -2.58 -7.14
C ALA A 71 4.26 -2.70 -8.11
N THR A 72 3.57 -1.59 -8.40
CA THR A 72 2.47 -1.58 -9.39
C THR A 72 2.96 -1.97 -10.78
N VAL A 73 4.12 -1.45 -11.20
CA VAL A 73 4.79 -1.85 -12.45
C VAL A 73 5.26 -3.30 -12.38
N GLY A 74 5.87 -3.72 -11.27
CA GLY A 74 6.34 -5.09 -11.05
C GLY A 74 5.23 -6.13 -11.11
N GLN A 75 4.02 -5.77 -10.65
CA GLN A 75 2.80 -6.59 -10.74
C GLN A 75 2.09 -6.46 -12.11
N ALA A 76 2.69 -5.74 -13.07
CA ALA A 76 2.13 -5.51 -14.39
C ALA A 76 0.71 -4.90 -14.38
N CYS A 77 0.44 -4.01 -13.43
CA CYS A 77 -0.86 -3.32 -13.33
C CYS A 77 -0.92 -2.11 -14.29
N PHE A 78 -0.84 -2.36 -15.61
CA PHE A 78 -0.77 -1.31 -16.64
C PHE A 78 -2.12 -0.91 -17.21
N THR A 79 -3.16 -1.69 -17.01
CA THR A 79 -4.50 -1.41 -17.56
C THR A 79 -5.40 -0.83 -16.45
N PRO A 80 -6.23 0.19 -16.76
CA PRO A 80 -7.23 0.68 -15.82
C PRO A 80 -8.07 -0.45 -15.24
N GLY A 81 -8.34 -0.41 -13.95
CA GLY A 81 -9.04 -1.46 -13.20
C GLY A 81 -8.12 -2.54 -12.61
N MET A 82 -6.86 -2.63 -13.03
CA MET A 82 -5.91 -3.55 -12.40
C MET A 82 -5.52 -3.05 -11.00
N ILE A 83 -5.44 -3.99 -10.07
CA ILE A 83 -5.21 -3.70 -8.66
C ILE A 83 -4.10 -4.60 -8.08
N LYS A 84 -3.24 -4.00 -7.27
CA LYS A 84 -2.23 -4.73 -6.50
C LYS A 84 -2.32 -4.39 -5.02
N SER A 85 -1.87 -5.30 -4.18
CA SER A 85 -1.75 -5.11 -2.72
C SER A 85 -0.41 -5.64 -2.24
N THR A 86 0.37 -4.80 -1.59
CA THR A 86 1.65 -5.16 -0.98
C THR A 86 1.47 -5.37 0.52
N TYR A 87 1.66 -6.59 0.99
CA TYR A 87 1.51 -6.98 2.39
C TYR A 87 2.87 -7.06 3.10
N GLY A 88 3.29 -5.93 3.66
CA GLY A 88 4.48 -5.79 4.50
C GLY A 88 4.11 -5.57 5.97
N THR A 89 4.78 -4.63 6.65
CA THR A 89 4.43 -4.17 8.00
C THR A 89 3.00 -3.65 8.05
N GLY A 90 2.63 -2.79 7.09
CA GLY A 90 1.26 -2.45 6.72
C GLY A 90 0.88 -3.11 5.40
N CYS A 91 -0.25 -2.70 4.86
CA CYS A 91 -0.70 -3.12 3.54
C CYS A 91 -1.01 -1.87 2.70
N PHE A 92 -0.55 -1.87 1.44
CA PHE A 92 -0.74 -0.78 0.50
C PHE A 92 -1.38 -1.29 -0.78
N VAL A 93 -2.62 -0.85 -1.00
CA VAL A 93 -3.41 -1.20 -2.18
C VAL A 93 -3.33 -0.06 -3.19
N MET A 94 -3.06 -0.39 -4.44
CA MET A 94 -3.09 0.57 -5.56
C MET A 94 -3.98 0.04 -6.69
N LEU A 95 -4.94 0.86 -7.09
CA LEU A 95 -5.85 0.63 -8.20
C LEU A 95 -5.48 1.58 -9.34
N ASN A 96 -5.08 1.06 -10.48
CA ASN A 96 -4.83 1.85 -11.69
C ASN A 96 -6.14 2.45 -12.21
N THR A 97 -6.21 3.79 -12.31
CA THR A 97 -7.36 4.54 -12.82
C THR A 97 -7.15 5.09 -14.23
N GLY A 98 -6.04 4.73 -14.88
CA GLY A 98 -5.70 5.22 -16.22
C GLY A 98 -5.34 6.69 -16.22
N THR A 99 -5.86 7.43 -17.19
CA THR A 99 -5.61 8.87 -17.35
C THR A 99 -6.52 9.75 -16.49
N GLU A 100 -7.39 9.14 -15.68
CA GLU A 100 -8.32 9.86 -14.82
C GLU A 100 -7.81 9.95 -13.40
N ALA A 101 -7.60 11.17 -12.90
CA ALA A 101 -7.30 11.43 -11.51
C ALA A 101 -8.62 11.42 -10.71
N VAL A 102 -9.04 10.25 -10.26
CA VAL A 102 -10.30 10.06 -9.53
C VAL A 102 -10.23 10.78 -8.18
N THR A 103 -11.19 11.65 -7.91
CA THR A 103 -11.36 12.23 -6.57
C THR A 103 -12.13 11.26 -5.69
N SER A 104 -11.51 10.83 -4.60
CA SER A 104 -12.12 9.90 -3.67
C SER A 104 -13.12 10.56 -2.74
N GLU A 105 -14.31 9.97 -2.60
CA GLU A 105 -15.31 10.31 -1.58
C GLU A 105 -15.16 9.40 -0.34
N ASN A 106 -14.43 8.28 -0.48
CA ASN A 106 -14.18 7.30 0.57
C ASN A 106 -12.78 7.42 1.20
N ARG A 107 -12.17 8.62 1.11
CA ARG A 107 -10.89 8.96 1.76
C ARG A 107 -9.69 8.13 1.25
N MET A 108 -9.72 7.68 -0.01
CA MET A 108 -8.53 7.17 -0.67
C MET A 108 -7.63 8.32 -1.12
N LEU A 109 -6.37 8.03 -1.33
CA LEU A 109 -5.43 9.00 -1.90
C LEU A 109 -5.41 8.83 -3.42
N THR A 110 -5.43 9.95 -4.15
CA THR A 110 -5.14 9.95 -5.59
C THR A 110 -3.67 10.26 -5.79
N THR A 111 -2.98 9.46 -6.58
CA THR A 111 -1.54 9.57 -6.80
C THR A 111 -1.18 9.33 -8.26
N VAL A 112 0.04 9.70 -8.65
CA VAL A 112 0.61 9.30 -9.94
C VAL A 112 1.10 7.87 -9.82
N ALA A 113 0.57 6.96 -10.67
CA ALA A 113 1.05 5.58 -10.75
C ALA A 113 2.38 5.49 -11.51
N TYR A 114 2.48 6.19 -12.63
CA TYR A 114 3.70 6.42 -13.42
C TYR A 114 3.43 7.51 -14.47
N ARG A 115 4.51 8.10 -14.98
CA ARG A 115 4.46 8.99 -16.15
C ARG A 115 5.48 8.51 -17.17
N LEU A 116 5.04 8.27 -18.41
CA LEU A 116 5.84 7.78 -19.52
C LEU A 116 5.51 8.56 -20.79
N ASP A 117 6.51 9.00 -21.52
CA ASP A 117 6.36 9.81 -22.74
C ASP A 117 5.44 11.04 -22.54
N GLY A 118 5.54 11.67 -21.37
CA GLY A 118 4.71 12.81 -20.97
C GLY A 118 3.26 12.45 -20.62
N GLN A 119 2.87 11.18 -20.69
CA GLN A 119 1.52 10.73 -20.34
C GLN A 119 1.47 10.20 -18.92
N THR A 120 0.59 10.80 -18.12
CA THR A 120 0.39 10.42 -16.72
C THR A 120 -0.69 9.35 -16.59
N THR A 121 -0.35 8.28 -15.89
CA THR A 121 -1.29 7.29 -15.38
C THR A 121 -1.49 7.51 -13.89
N TYR A 122 -2.74 7.54 -13.43
CA TYR A 122 -3.10 7.75 -12.04
C TYR A 122 -3.49 6.45 -11.35
N ALA A 123 -3.51 6.49 -10.03
CA ALA A 123 -4.04 5.42 -9.20
C ALA A 123 -4.77 5.97 -7.98
N LEU A 124 -5.75 5.22 -7.49
CA LEU A 124 -6.23 5.32 -6.13
C LEU A 124 -5.36 4.46 -5.22
N GLU A 125 -4.98 5.02 -4.08
CA GLU A 125 -4.19 4.35 -3.07
C GLU A 125 -4.93 4.33 -1.73
N GLY A 126 -4.92 3.17 -1.08
CA GLY A 126 -5.37 3.02 0.29
C GLY A 126 -4.37 2.23 1.10
N SER A 127 -4.24 2.56 2.38
CA SER A 127 -3.28 1.93 3.27
C SER A 127 -3.94 1.41 4.54
N ILE A 128 -3.52 0.20 4.94
CA ILE A 128 -3.80 -0.42 6.22
C ILE A 128 -2.50 -0.34 7.02
N PHE A 129 -2.53 0.32 8.18
CA PHE A 129 -1.29 0.60 8.93
C PHE A 129 -0.68 -0.65 9.55
N ILE A 130 -1.51 -1.60 9.96
CA ILE A 130 -1.10 -2.80 10.67
C ILE A 130 -1.56 -4.04 9.91
N ALA A 131 -0.62 -4.68 9.20
CA ALA A 131 -0.79 -5.98 8.56
C ALA A 131 0.22 -6.97 9.18
N GLY A 132 1.39 -7.17 8.60
CA GLY A 132 2.44 -8.00 9.17
C GLY A 132 2.90 -7.56 10.55
N ALA A 133 2.75 -6.27 10.87
CA ALA A 133 3.02 -5.76 12.21
C ALA A 133 2.15 -6.41 13.29
N ALA A 134 0.94 -6.90 12.98
CA ALA A 134 0.14 -7.66 13.92
C ALA A 134 0.82 -8.97 14.30
N MET A 135 1.35 -9.71 13.32
CA MET A 135 2.10 -10.95 13.57
C MET A 135 3.41 -10.68 14.31
N GLN A 136 4.12 -9.60 13.96
CA GLN A 136 5.31 -9.18 14.70
C GLN A 136 4.99 -8.86 16.17
N TRP A 137 3.88 -8.17 16.42
CA TRP A 137 3.44 -7.87 17.80
C TRP A 137 3.06 -9.12 18.57
N LEU A 138 2.36 -10.08 17.96
CA LEU A 138 2.04 -11.38 18.59
C LEU A 138 3.32 -12.17 18.92
N ARG A 139 4.35 -12.08 18.07
CA ARG A 139 5.66 -12.70 18.28
C ARG A 139 6.49 -11.96 19.33
N ASP A 140 6.72 -10.66 19.12
CA ASP A 140 7.73 -9.91 19.88
C ASP A 140 7.16 -9.26 21.15
N GLY A 141 5.91 -8.80 21.09
CA GLY A 141 5.21 -8.16 22.21
C GLY A 141 4.57 -9.14 23.18
N LEU A 142 3.77 -10.07 22.65
CA LEU A 142 3.03 -11.02 23.47
C LEU A 142 3.71 -12.39 23.61
N LYS A 143 4.71 -12.71 22.77
CA LYS A 143 5.43 -14.00 22.79
C LYS A 143 4.50 -15.21 22.60
N LEU A 144 3.47 -15.05 21.75
CA LEU A 144 2.50 -16.11 21.48
C LEU A 144 2.93 -17.04 20.35
N ILE A 145 3.86 -16.61 19.50
CA ILE A 145 4.49 -17.40 18.43
C ILE A 145 5.98 -17.12 18.43
N ASP A 146 6.79 -18.06 17.95
CA ASP A 146 8.23 -17.91 17.87
C ASP A 146 8.67 -17.25 16.57
N THR A 147 7.99 -17.59 15.46
CA THR A 147 8.25 -17.05 14.11
C THR A 147 6.96 -16.64 13.41
N ALA A 148 7.04 -15.74 12.43
CA ALA A 148 5.86 -15.35 11.66
C ALA A 148 5.22 -16.52 10.87
N PRO A 149 5.99 -17.46 10.28
CA PRO A 149 5.42 -18.65 9.65
C PRO A 149 4.58 -19.55 10.55
N ASP A 150 4.82 -19.56 11.88
CA ASP A 150 4.02 -20.36 12.82
C ASP A 150 2.54 -19.99 12.77
N SER A 151 2.23 -18.76 12.36
CA SER A 151 0.85 -18.27 12.22
C SER A 151 0.04 -19.08 11.21
N GLU A 152 0.66 -19.55 10.13
CA GLU A 152 0.01 -20.37 9.12
C GLU A 152 -0.44 -21.72 9.69
N ALA A 153 0.47 -22.42 10.37
CA ALA A 153 0.19 -23.73 10.97
C ALA A 153 -0.90 -23.63 12.04
N LEU A 154 -0.87 -22.58 12.87
CA LEU A 154 -1.88 -22.34 13.91
C LEU A 154 -3.26 -22.04 13.29
N ALA A 155 -3.32 -21.24 12.23
CA ALA A 155 -4.57 -20.93 11.56
C ALA A 155 -5.18 -22.15 10.85
N HIS A 156 -4.35 -22.98 10.20
CA HIS A 156 -4.79 -24.24 9.57
C HIS A 156 -5.36 -25.24 10.56
N GLY A 157 -4.90 -25.24 11.80
CA GLY A 157 -5.33 -26.17 12.85
C GLY A 157 -6.74 -25.89 13.40
N LEU A 158 -7.41 -24.83 12.92
CA LEU A 158 -8.72 -24.42 13.44
C LEU A 158 -9.76 -24.32 12.32
N GLU A 159 -11.00 -24.66 12.65
CA GLU A 159 -12.16 -24.44 11.75
C GLU A 159 -12.62 -22.98 11.75
N SER A 160 -12.48 -22.28 12.89
CA SER A 160 -12.89 -20.87 13.06
C SER A 160 -12.07 -20.19 14.16
N THR A 161 -12.23 -18.87 14.33
CA THR A 161 -11.69 -18.12 15.47
C THR A 161 -12.45 -18.36 16.78
N ASN A 162 -13.50 -19.19 16.75
CA ASN A 162 -14.42 -19.41 17.89
C ASN A 162 -14.96 -18.09 18.48
N GLY A 163 -15.26 -17.12 17.61
CA GLY A 163 -15.78 -15.80 17.98
C GLY A 163 -14.73 -14.79 18.46
N VAL A 164 -13.46 -15.15 18.45
CA VAL A 164 -12.38 -14.18 18.72
C VAL A 164 -12.19 -13.26 17.53
N ILE A 165 -12.20 -11.96 17.77
CA ILE A 165 -12.00 -10.91 16.77
C ILE A 165 -10.84 -10.03 17.23
N MET A 166 -9.93 -9.70 16.31
CA MET A 166 -8.88 -8.72 16.54
C MET A 166 -9.12 -7.47 15.71
N VAL A 167 -8.97 -6.31 16.33
CA VAL A 167 -8.87 -5.02 15.66
C VAL A 167 -7.45 -4.50 15.87
N PRO A 168 -6.54 -4.57 14.88
CA PRO A 168 -5.13 -4.24 15.07
C PRO A 168 -4.86 -2.74 14.86
N ALA A 169 -5.64 -1.87 15.49
CA ALA A 169 -5.50 -0.41 15.40
C ALA A 169 -4.39 0.12 16.34
N PHE A 170 -3.18 -0.47 16.29
CA PHE A 170 -2.09 -0.13 17.24
C PHE A 170 -1.56 1.29 17.05
N THR A 171 -1.66 1.83 15.85
CA THR A 171 -1.28 3.21 15.49
C THR A 171 -2.44 3.99 14.88
N GLY A 172 -3.67 3.66 15.25
CA GLY A 172 -4.88 4.13 14.60
C GLY A 172 -5.30 3.25 13.43
N LEU A 173 -6.36 3.66 12.74
CA LEU A 173 -6.86 3.04 11.52
C LEU A 173 -6.52 3.92 10.31
N GLY A 174 -6.04 3.31 9.23
CA GLY A 174 -5.82 3.93 7.94
C GLY A 174 -7.12 4.07 7.13
N ALA A 175 -7.00 4.08 5.81
CA ALA A 175 -8.13 4.15 4.90
C ALA A 175 -9.08 2.93 5.09
N PRO A 176 -10.40 3.12 4.93
CA PRO A 176 -11.12 4.37 4.67
C PRO A 176 -11.45 5.19 5.93
N TYR A 177 -11.09 4.72 7.11
CA TYR A 177 -11.53 5.27 8.40
C TYR A 177 -10.78 6.54 8.80
N TRP A 178 -9.46 6.55 8.65
CA TRP A 178 -8.55 7.63 9.08
C TRP A 178 -8.79 8.08 10.51
N ASP A 179 -8.89 7.11 11.42
CA ASP A 179 -9.07 7.34 12.84
C ASP A 179 -7.73 7.15 13.56
N ALA A 180 -7.06 8.26 13.87
CA ALA A 180 -5.77 8.26 14.56
C ALA A 180 -5.90 7.90 16.05
N ASP A 181 -7.10 8.02 16.62
CA ASP A 181 -7.38 7.77 18.04
C ASP A 181 -7.87 6.34 18.30
N ALA A 182 -8.25 5.59 17.25
CA ALA A 182 -8.57 4.17 17.37
C ALA A 182 -7.41 3.40 18.00
N ARG A 183 -7.74 2.42 18.83
CA ARG A 183 -6.76 1.53 19.48
C ARG A 183 -7.13 0.08 19.27
N GLY A 184 -6.11 -0.78 19.23
CA GLY A 184 -6.25 -2.20 19.05
C GLY A 184 -7.04 -2.87 20.17
N GLY A 185 -7.73 -3.95 19.84
CA GLY A 185 -8.49 -4.76 20.78
C GLY A 185 -8.60 -6.20 20.35
N ILE A 186 -8.73 -7.10 21.32
CA ILE A 186 -9.08 -8.49 21.13
C ILE A 186 -10.39 -8.72 21.87
N LEU A 187 -11.41 -9.15 21.14
CA LEU A 187 -12.78 -9.32 21.63
C LEU A 187 -13.22 -10.78 21.49
N GLY A 188 -14.27 -11.17 22.18
CA GLY A 188 -14.87 -12.50 22.07
C GLY A 188 -14.09 -13.63 22.76
N LEU A 189 -13.13 -13.32 23.64
CA LEU A 189 -12.40 -14.31 24.40
C LEU A 189 -13.29 -15.07 25.38
N THR A 190 -13.16 -16.38 25.38
CA THR A 190 -13.78 -17.29 26.33
C THR A 190 -12.72 -18.15 26.99
N ARG A 191 -13.11 -18.98 27.96
CA ARG A 191 -12.19 -19.94 28.60
C ARG A 191 -11.57 -20.93 27.59
N ASP A 192 -12.29 -21.19 26.49
CA ASP A 192 -11.86 -22.15 25.46
C ASP A 192 -11.01 -21.48 24.36
N SER A 193 -10.81 -20.17 24.44
CA SER A 193 -9.93 -19.45 23.51
C SER A 193 -8.46 -19.83 23.74
N SER A 194 -7.76 -20.14 22.68
CA SER A 194 -6.34 -20.50 22.70
C SER A 194 -5.50 -19.47 21.93
N ILE A 195 -4.18 -19.62 22.01
CA ILE A 195 -3.23 -18.81 21.21
C ILE A 195 -3.57 -18.90 19.72
N ALA A 196 -3.91 -20.08 19.22
CA ALA A 196 -4.23 -20.28 17.80
C ALA A 196 -5.44 -19.45 17.37
N HIS A 197 -6.47 -19.29 18.21
CA HIS A 197 -7.63 -18.44 17.91
C HIS A 197 -7.25 -16.96 17.82
N ILE A 198 -6.37 -16.49 18.69
CA ILE A 198 -5.89 -15.10 18.66
C ILE A 198 -5.04 -14.83 17.41
N VAL A 199 -4.13 -15.74 17.08
CA VAL A 199 -3.26 -15.64 15.90
C VAL A 199 -4.09 -15.65 14.61
N ARG A 200 -5.03 -16.58 14.49
CA ARG A 200 -5.95 -16.64 13.35
C ARG A 200 -6.80 -15.38 13.24
N ALA A 201 -7.34 -14.86 14.34
CA ALA A 201 -8.09 -13.59 14.33
C ALA A 201 -7.24 -12.41 13.86
N GLY A 202 -5.94 -12.42 14.14
CA GLY A 202 -5.00 -11.44 13.63
C GLY A 202 -4.80 -11.52 12.11
N LEU A 203 -4.72 -12.74 11.54
CA LEU A 203 -4.65 -12.93 10.09
C LEU A 203 -5.97 -12.54 9.41
N GLU A 204 -7.11 -12.99 9.96
CA GLU A 204 -8.44 -12.64 9.44
C GLU A 204 -8.66 -11.12 9.44
N ALA A 205 -8.18 -10.40 10.46
CA ALA A 205 -8.30 -8.95 10.57
C ALA A 205 -7.64 -8.21 9.40
N VAL A 206 -6.52 -8.72 8.87
CA VAL A 206 -5.86 -8.16 7.69
C VAL A 206 -6.75 -8.32 6.45
N CYS A 207 -7.39 -9.49 6.28
CA CYS A 207 -8.30 -9.75 5.17
C CYS A 207 -9.57 -8.89 5.25
N TYR A 208 -10.15 -8.75 6.43
CA TYR A 208 -11.34 -7.89 6.61
C TYR A 208 -11.06 -6.43 6.32
N GLN A 209 -9.92 -5.90 6.79
CA GLN A 209 -9.51 -4.54 6.46
C GLN A 209 -9.23 -4.37 4.95
N THR A 210 -8.62 -5.38 4.32
CA THR A 210 -8.41 -5.37 2.87
C THR A 210 -9.75 -5.33 2.13
N ARG A 211 -10.73 -6.12 2.55
CA ARG A 211 -12.09 -6.11 1.96
C ARG A 211 -12.75 -4.75 2.08
N ASP A 212 -12.69 -4.12 3.26
CA ASP A 212 -13.26 -2.79 3.47
C ASP A 212 -12.62 -1.75 2.55
N LEU A 213 -11.29 -1.84 2.39
CA LEU A 213 -10.54 -0.97 1.50
C LEU A 213 -10.90 -1.18 0.03
N LEU A 214 -11.01 -2.43 -0.43
CA LEU A 214 -11.40 -2.76 -1.80
C LEU A 214 -12.81 -2.27 -2.12
N LEU A 215 -13.75 -2.43 -1.19
CA LEU A 215 -15.13 -1.93 -1.35
C LEU A 215 -15.17 -0.40 -1.44
N ALA A 216 -14.37 0.29 -0.64
CA ALA A 216 -14.24 1.74 -0.71
C ALA A 216 -13.65 2.20 -2.06
N MET A 217 -12.59 1.53 -2.54
CA MET A 217 -12.00 1.79 -3.85
C MET A 217 -12.99 1.52 -4.99
N GLN A 218 -13.76 0.45 -4.91
CA GLN A 218 -14.80 0.13 -5.89
C GLN A 218 -15.87 1.22 -5.96
N ALA A 219 -16.29 1.74 -4.81
CA ALA A 219 -17.27 2.82 -4.73
C ALA A 219 -16.74 4.11 -5.38
N ASP A 220 -15.46 4.48 -5.13
CA ASP A 220 -14.83 5.66 -5.71
C ASP A 220 -14.58 5.52 -7.21
N ALA A 221 -14.14 4.35 -7.64
CA ALA A 221 -13.75 4.08 -9.02
C ALA A 221 -14.90 3.56 -9.90
N GLY A 222 -16.14 3.64 -9.45
CA GLY A 222 -17.31 3.06 -10.12
C GLY A 222 -17.52 3.51 -11.58
N ASN A 223 -16.89 4.61 -12.01
CA ASN A 223 -16.91 5.10 -13.38
C ASN A 223 -15.64 4.74 -14.19
N VAL A 224 -14.62 4.13 -13.55
CA VAL A 224 -13.40 3.72 -14.25
C VAL A 224 -13.71 2.50 -15.13
N GLN A 225 -13.50 2.66 -16.44
CA GLN A 225 -13.75 1.59 -17.40
C GLN A 225 -12.80 0.40 -17.16
N GLY A 226 -13.35 -0.79 -17.11
CA GLY A 226 -12.58 -2.02 -16.92
C GLY A 226 -12.27 -2.37 -15.47
N LEU A 227 -12.84 -1.64 -14.50
CA LEU A 227 -12.71 -2.00 -13.09
C LEU A 227 -13.29 -3.39 -12.85
N SER A 228 -12.44 -4.30 -12.40
CA SER A 228 -12.81 -5.62 -11.91
C SER A 228 -12.03 -5.90 -10.64
N LEU A 229 -12.71 -6.37 -9.60
CA LEU A 229 -12.09 -6.87 -8.38
C LEU A 229 -11.87 -8.39 -8.40
N ASP A 230 -12.01 -9.02 -9.57
CA ASP A 230 -11.89 -10.46 -9.71
C ASP A 230 -10.44 -10.95 -9.53
N VAL A 231 -9.46 -10.07 -9.70
CA VAL A 231 -8.04 -10.39 -9.59
C VAL A 231 -7.33 -9.33 -8.75
N LEU A 232 -6.97 -9.69 -7.52
CA LEU A 232 -6.05 -8.92 -6.69
C LEU A 232 -4.64 -9.50 -6.83
N ARG A 233 -3.69 -8.72 -7.36
CA ARG A 233 -2.28 -9.10 -7.39
C ARG A 233 -1.64 -8.78 -6.06
N VAL A 234 -0.91 -9.73 -5.49
CA VAL A 234 -0.34 -9.59 -4.15
C VAL A 234 1.16 -9.79 -4.15
N ASP A 235 1.85 -9.05 -3.28
CA ASP A 235 3.26 -9.21 -2.97
C ASP A 235 3.53 -8.85 -1.51
N GLY A 236 4.80 -8.87 -1.12
CA GLY A 236 5.23 -8.63 0.27
C GLY A 236 5.31 -9.91 1.09
N GLY A 237 5.96 -9.82 2.25
CA GLY A 237 6.30 -11.01 3.05
C GLY A 237 5.11 -11.84 3.53
N MET A 238 3.94 -11.25 3.75
CA MET A 238 2.76 -12.01 4.16
C MET A 238 2.14 -12.82 3.02
N SER A 239 2.45 -12.54 1.76
CA SER A 239 1.95 -13.33 0.62
C SER A 239 2.52 -14.77 0.58
N GLU A 240 3.55 -15.04 1.37
CA GLU A 240 4.09 -16.40 1.55
C GLU A 240 3.20 -17.28 2.44
N ASN A 241 2.28 -16.69 3.21
CA ASN A 241 1.33 -17.44 4.06
C ASN A 241 0.14 -17.90 3.20
N ASN A 242 0.13 -19.19 2.85
CA ASN A 242 -0.89 -19.76 1.96
C ASN A 242 -2.28 -19.76 2.58
N TRP A 243 -2.38 -19.94 3.90
CA TRP A 243 -3.66 -19.86 4.59
C TRP A 243 -4.26 -18.46 4.47
N LEU A 244 -3.44 -17.43 4.69
CA LEU A 244 -3.88 -16.04 4.56
C LEU A 244 -4.33 -15.73 3.12
N MET A 245 -3.55 -16.18 2.13
CA MET A 245 -3.89 -15.96 0.70
C MET A 245 -5.18 -16.66 0.30
N GLN A 246 -5.42 -17.87 0.82
CA GLN A 246 -6.67 -18.57 0.58
C GLN A 246 -7.85 -17.83 1.23
N PHE A 247 -7.73 -17.45 2.50
CA PHE A 247 -8.79 -16.72 3.21
C PHE A 247 -9.07 -15.35 2.60
N LEU A 248 -8.04 -14.70 2.05
CA LEU A 248 -8.18 -13.42 1.34
C LEU A 248 -8.95 -13.58 0.01
N SER A 249 -8.79 -14.73 -0.66
CA SER A 249 -9.46 -15.00 -1.95
C SER A 249 -10.92 -15.44 -1.80
N ASP A 250 -11.29 -16.02 -0.66
CA ASP A 250 -12.65 -16.48 -0.32
C ASP A 250 -13.56 -15.29 0.07
#